data_79f9fc891002120b3d4d63c8394b02cc
#
_entry.id   79f9fc891002120b3d4d63c8394b02cc
#
_cell.length_a   1.000
_cell.length_b   1.000
_cell.length_c   1.000
_cell.angle_alpha   90.00
_cell.angle_beta   90.00
_cell.angle_gamma   90.00
#
_symmetry.space_group_name_H-M   'P 1'
#
loop_
_entity.id
_entity.type
_entity.pdbx_description
1 polymer ?
#
loop_
_entity_poly.entity_id
_entity_poly.type
_entity_poly.pdbx_seq_one_letter_code
_entity_poly.pdbx_strand_id
1 'polypeptide(L)'
;MALNIIKSTIKVGAKRPFTFLHMTDTHLTRTNSSDTLERAAFAKQRRDAYFKTADDELKFAQNYSEKTGYPIIHTGDLVDFITAENLIVAREFAQKTDMLFIAGNHEIHTCPNNVFCEEDFTKDLNNKQKNLDATNEFFQNDIDFFCKEINGVNLVGINNYDYQISAENLKKLKKIANSGAPIILFMHIPLYEEALYEKMGGALLSIPDSIMENQREFIKFEQQADEITKEAAEFIRNCPEIKCTVCGHLHFNFESPDNAPIKQYVTGLNCLREITVE
;
A
#
# COMPACT_ATOMS: atom_id res chain seq x y z
N MET A 1 -14.33 1.39 -17.32
CA MET A 1 -13.65 2.72 -17.19
C MET A 1 -12.16 2.49 -17.41
N ALA A 2 -11.41 3.38 -18.04
CA ALA A 2 -9.96 3.24 -18.13
C ALA A 2 -9.32 3.87 -16.90
N LEU A 3 -8.38 3.18 -16.26
CA LEU A 3 -7.55 3.77 -15.21
C LEU A 3 -6.69 4.90 -15.78
N ASN A 4 -6.35 5.86 -14.96
CA ASN A 4 -5.35 6.85 -15.32
C ASN A 4 -3.96 6.20 -15.26
N ILE A 5 -3.27 6.11 -16.39
CA ILE A 5 -1.91 5.57 -16.45
C ILE A 5 -0.92 6.71 -16.21
N ILE A 6 -0.14 6.58 -15.13
CA ILE A 6 0.95 7.49 -14.80
C ILE A 6 2.27 6.79 -15.10
N LYS A 7 3.19 7.47 -15.77
CA LYS A 7 4.51 6.92 -16.06
C LYS A 7 5.56 7.60 -15.23
N SER A 8 6.40 6.80 -14.57
CA SER A 8 7.54 7.28 -13.77
C SER A 8 8.80 6.49 -14.12
N THR A 9 9.95 7.13 -14.01
CA THR A 9 11.26 6.48 -14.21
C THR A 9 12.06 6.61 -12.92
N ILE A 10 12.60 5.48 -12.46
CA ILE A 10 13.46 5.41 -11.27
C ILE A 10 14.86 5.03 -11.73
N LYS A 11 15.82 5.95 -11.55
CA LYS A 11 17.22 5.73 -11.92
C LYS A 11 18.02 5.26 -10.71
N VAL A 12 18.38 3.99 -10.70
CA VAL A 12 19.08 3.36 -9.56
C VAL A 12 20.33 2.57 -10.00
N GLY A 13 20.64 2.57 -11.29
CA GLY A 13 21.75 1.82 -11.83
C GLY A 13 21.46 0.33 -11.98
N ALA A 14 20.27 0.00 -12.44
CA ALA A 14 19.90 -1.39 -12.76
C ALA A 14 20.81 -1.95 -13.88
N LYS A 15 21.23 -3.21 -13.77
CA LYS A 15 22.07 -3.87 -14.79
C LYS A 15 21.42 -3.91 -16.18
N ARG A 16 20.11 -3.95 -16.23
CA ARG A 16 19.26 -3.81 -17.43
C ARG A 16 17.94 -3.18 -17.01
N PRO A 17 17.38 -2.27 -17.80
CA PRO A 17 16.07 -1.69 -17.51
C PRO A 17 14.99 -2.77 -17.38
N PHE A 18 14.02 -2.54 -16.50
CA PHE A 18 12.81 -3.34 -16.38
C PHE A 18 11.64 -2.46 -15.95
N THR A 19 10.43 -2.95 -16.19
CA THR A 19 9.20 -2.20 -15.86
C THR A 19 8.27 -3.06 -15.04
N PHE A 20 7.61 -2.46 -14.06
CA PHE A 20 6.51 -3.04 -13.32
C PHE A 20 5.35 -2.04 -13.21
N LEU A 21 4.18 -2.55 -12.87
CA LEU A 21 2.98 -1.76 -12.62
C LEU A 21 2.78 -1.63 -11.13
N HIS A 22 2.52 -0.43 -10.66
CA HIS A 22 2.14 -0.20 -9.27
C HIS A 22 0.68 0.23 -9.19
N MET A 23 -0.07 -0.44 -8.33
CA MET A 23 -1.43 -0.06 -7.93
C MET A 23 -1.63 -0.25 -6.43
N THR A 24 -2.68 0.31 -5.89
CA THR A 24 -2.98 0.37 -4.46
C THR A 24 -4.41 0.80 -4.24
N ASP A 25 -4.93 0.62 -3.03
CA ASP A 25 -6.21 1.19 -2.59
C ASP A 25 -7.40 0.84 -3.51
N THR A 26 -7.48 -0.41 -3.95
CA THR A 26 -8.58 -0.88 -4.82
C THR A 26 -9.89 -1.02 -4.06
N HIS A 27 -9.83 -1.42 -2.78
CA HIS A 27 -10.96 -1.55 -1.88
C HIS A 27 -12.12 -2.41 -2.44
N LEU A 28 -11.83 -3.65 -2.76
CA LEU A 28 -12.87 -4.60 -3.13
C LEU A 28 -13.93 -4.73 -2.03
N THR A 29 -15.20 -4.67 -2.40
CA THR A 29 -16.34 -4.70 -1.48
C THR A 29 -17.37 -5.76 -1.89
N ARG A 30 -16.92 -6.99 -2.06
CA ARG A 30 -17.76 -8.10 -2.45
C ARG A 30 -18.21 -8.92 -1.25
N THR A 31 -19.38 -9.50 -1.36
CA THR A 31 -19.96 -10.44 -0.41
C THR A 31 -20.68 -11.56 -1.17
N ASN A 32 -20.91 -12.67 -0.49
CA ASN A 32 -21.68 -13.78 -1.04
C ASN A 32 -22.78 -14.25 -0.06
N SER A 33 -23.44 -15.36 -0.36
CA SER A 33 -24.55 -15.87 0.43
C SER A 33 -24.18 -16.36 1.84
N SER A 34 -22.89 -16.46 2.17
CA SER A 34 -22.43 -16.80 3.53
C SER A 34 -22.30 -15.59 4.44
N ASP A 35 -22.30 -14.37 3.88
CA ASP A 35 -22.23 -13.14 4.65
C ASP A 35 -23.61 -12.78 5.25
N THR A 36 -23.62 -12.09 6.38
CA THR A 36 -24.85 -11.56 6.97
C THR A 36 -25.47 -10.48 6.09
N LEU A 37 -26.79 -10.27 6.23
CA LEU A 37 -27.48 -9.21 5.50
C LEU A 37 -26.90 -7.81 5.81
N GLU A 38 -26.51 -7.57 7.08
CA GLU A 38 -25.88 -6.33 7.50
C GLU A 38 -24.54 -6.10 6.79
N ARG A 39 -23.72 -7.15 6.70
CA ARG A 39 -22.42 -7.11 6.02
C ARG A 39 -22.59 -6.87 4.53
N ALA A 40 -23.55 -7.53 3.91
CA ALA A 40 -23.87 -7.33 2.48
C ALA A 40 -24.40 -5.90 2.22
N ALA A 41 -25.25 -5.38 3.09
CA ALA A 41 -25.74 -3.99 3.00
C ALA A 41 -24.61 -2.98 3.16
N PHE A 42 -23.70 -3.21 4.10
CA PHE A 42 -22.52 -2.37 4.31
C PHE A 42 -21.58 -2.40 3.09
N ALA A 43 -21.25 -3.58 2.59
CA ALA A 43 -20.44 -3.72 1.38
C ALA A 43 -21.04 -2.96 0.21
N LYS A 44 -22.37 -3.06 0.03
CA LYS A 44 -23.07 -2.31 -1.00
C LYS A 44 -22.95 -0.80 -0.80
N GLN A 45 -23.12 -0.31 0.42
CA GLN A 45 -22.99 1.10 0.76
C GLN A 45 -21.58 1.63 0.46
N ARG A 46 -20.54 0.91 0.90
CA ARG A 46 -19.13 1.27 0.65
C ARG A 46 -18.84 1.33 -0.85
N ARG A 47 -19.19 0.30 -1.58
CA ARG A 47 -19.03 0.25 -3.03
C ARG A 47 -19.74 1.41 -3.72
N ASP A 48 -21.02 1.63 -3.40
CA ASP A 48 -21.83 2.64 -4.11
C ASP A 48 -21.40 4.07 -3.77
N ALA A 49 -20.86 4.30 -2.58
CA ALA A 49 -20.41 5.62 -2.13
C ALA A 49 -18.98 5.95 -2.59
N TYR A 50 -18.05 4.99 -2.52
CA TYR A 50 -16.62 5.29 -2.62
C TYR A 50 -15.88 4.47 -3.68
N PHE A 51 -16.22 3.18 -3.88
CA PHE A 51 -15.39 2.23 -4.62
C PHE A 51 -16.13 1.57 -5.80
N LYS A 52 -16.91 2.37 -6.51
CA LYS A 52 -17.72 1.88 -7.66
C LYS A 52 -16.91 1.24 -8.78
N THR A 53 -15.65 1.61 -8.88
CA THR A 53 -14.75 1.27 -9.99
C THR A 53 -13.82 0.12 -9.67
N ALA A 54 -13.78 -0.39 -8.44
CA ALA A 54 -12.83 -1.40 -7.99
C ALA A 54 -12.71 -2.62 -8.93
N ASP A 55 -13.83 -3.17 -9.36
CA ASP A 55 -13.86 -4.31 -10.28
C ASP A 55 -13.32 -3.95 -11.68
N ASP A 56 -13.65 -2.77 -12.19
CA ASP A 56 -13.16 -2.27 -13.46
C ASP A 56 -11.66 -1.98 -13.40
N GLU A 57 -11.17 -1.51 -12.26
CA GLU A 57 -9.74 -1.27 -12.00
C GLU A 57 -8.94 -2.56 -12.08
N LEU A 58 -9.37 -3.60 -11.37
CA LEU A 58 -8.70 -4.90 -11.43
C LEU A 58 -8.70 -5.48 -12.85
N LYS A 59 -9.84 -5.43 -13.53
CA LYS A 59 -9.96 -5.92 -14.91
C LYS A 59 -9.06 -5.15 -15.87
N PHE A 60 -8.99 -3.82 -15.73
CA PHE A 60 -8.12 -2.99 -16.55
C PHE A 60 -6.65 -3.31 -16.28
N ALA A 61 -6.23 -3.36 -15.01
CA ALA A 61 -4.86 -3.65 -14.61
C ALA A 61 -4.42 -5.05 -15.07
N GLN A 62 -5.29 -6.07 -14.93
CA GLN A 62 -5.03 -7.41 -15.43
C GLN A 62 -4.79 -7.41 -16.95
N ASN A 63 -5.71 -6.83 -17.73
CA ASN A 63 -5.57 -6.75 -19.19
C ASN A 63 -4.31 -5.99 -19.61
N TYR A 64 -3.95 -4.94 -18.86
CA TYR A 64 -2.75 -4.16 -19.15
C TYR A 64 -1.48 -4.94 -18.83
N SER A 65 -1.44 -5.64 -17.69
CA SER A 65 -0.36 -6.55 -17.31
C SER A 65 -0.19 -7.68 -18.34
N GLU A 66 -1.26 -8.35 -18.72
CA GLU A 66 -1.22 -9.41 -19.74
C GLU A 66 -0.69 -8.90 -21.10
N LYS A 67 -1.12 -7.71 -21.53
CA LYS A 67 -0.68 -7.10 -22.78
C LYS A 67 0.77 -6.68 -22.78
N THR A 68 1.28 -6.19 -21.66
CA THR A 68 2.65 -5.64 -21.57
C THR A 68 3.67 -6.66 -21.06
N GLY A 69 3.20 -7.71 -20.37
CA GLY A 69 4.06 -8.65 -19.65
C GLY A 69 4.66 -8.05 -18.36
N TYR A 70 4.16 -6.90 -17.89
CA TYR A 70 4.68 -6.26 -16.70
C TYR A 70 3.99 -6.82 -15.46
N PRO A 71 4.75 -7.30 -14.43
CA PRO A 71 4.19 -7.76 -13.18
C PRO A 71 3.56 -6.59 -12.41
N ILE A 72 2.61 -6.89 -11.54
CA ILE A 72 1.99 -5.90 -10.65
C ILE A 72 2.65 -5.96 -9.27
N ILE A 73 2.90 -4.80 -8.68
CA ILE A 73 3.19 -4.65 -7.25
C ILE A 73 2.05 -3.83 -6.64
N HIS A 74 1.36 -4.42 -5.66
CA HIS A 74 0.23 -3.78 -5.01
C HIS A 74 0.59 -3.47 -3.55
N THR A 75 0.45 -2.22 -3.15
CA THR A 75 0.86 -1.75 -1.82
C THR A 75 -0.29 -1.64 -0.82
N GLY A 76 -1.23 -2.59 -0.85
CA GLY A 76 -2.26 -2.72 0.19
C GLY A 76 -3.60 -2.08 -0.14
N ASP A 77 -4.56 -2.31 0.74
CA ASP A 77 -5.97 -1.93 0.57
C ASP A 77 -6.57 -2.47 -0.74
N LEU A 78 -6.22 -3.71 -1.08
CA LEU A 78 -6.83 -4.43 -2.21
C LEU A 78 -8.28 -4.79 -1.88
N VAL A 79 -8.55 -5.11 -0.62
CA VAL A 79 -9.90 -5.34 -0.09
C VAL A 79 -10.29 -4.22 0.87
N ASP A 80 -11.56 -3.80 0.88
CA ASP A 80 -12.06 -2.80 1.83
C ASP A 80 -12.28 -3.39 3.23
N PHE A 81 -12.51 -4.69 3.29
CA PHE A 81 -12.54 -5.55 4.48
C PHE A 81 -12.58 -7.01 4.06
N ILE A 82 -12.20 -7.89 4.97
CA ILE A 82 -12.08 -9.32 4.68
C ILE A 82 -13.45 -9.98 4.57
N THR A 83 -13.75 -10.49 3.40
CA THR A 83 -14.83 -11.46 3.13
C THR A 83 -14.24 -12.62 2.34
N ALA A 84 -14.89 -13.79 2.39
CA ALA A 84 -14.46 -14.92 1.56
C ALA A 84 -14.44 -14.56 0.06
N GLU A 85 -15.43 -13.82 -0.40
CA GLU A 85 -15.52 -13.40 -1.81
C GLU A 85 -14.42 -12.42 -2.21
N ASN A 86 -14.10 -11.44 -1.34
CA ASN A 86 -13.00 -10.51 -1.59
C ASN A 86 -11.66 -11.24 -1.69
N LEU A 87 -11.38 -12.19 -0.80
CA LEU A 87 -10.14 -12.95 -0.81
C LEU A 87 -10.03 -13.87 -2.04
N ILE A 88 -11.13 -14.48 -2.49
CA ILE A 88 -11.14 -15.28 -3.72
C ILE A 88 -10.77 -14.43 -4.93
N VAL A 89 -11.42 -13.26 -5.09
CA VAL A 89 -11.15 -12.34 -6.21
C VAL A 89 -9.71 -11.80 -6.14
N ALA A 90 -9.23 -11.43 -4.96
CA ALA A 90 -7.86 -10.97 -4.75
C ALA A 90 -6.84 -12.04 -5.15
N ARG A 91 -7.06 -13.29 -4.75
CA ARG A 91 -6.22 -14.45 -5.14
C ARG A 91 -6.19 -14.67 -6.64
N GLU A 92 -7.35 -14.69 -7.28
CA GLU A 92 -7.44 -14.87 -8.74
C GLU A 92 -6.69 -13.76 -9.50
N PHE A 93 -6.83 -12.53 -9.05
CA PHE A 93 -6.12 -11.40 -9.62
C PHE A 93 -4.60 -11.54 -9.42
N ALA A 94 -4.15 -11.86 -8.21
CA ALA A 94 -2.74 -12.05 -7.89
C ALA A 94 -2.09 -13.14 -8.76
N GLN A 95 -2.78 -14.27 -8.94
CA GLN A 95 -2.29 -15.39 -9.76
C GLN A 95 -2.16 -15.03 -11.26
N LYS A 96 -3.11 -14.23 -11.78
CA LYS A 96 -3.12 -13.85 -13.20
C LYS A 96 -2.10 -12.76 -13.56
N THR A 97 -1.64 -12.00 -12.58
CA THR A 97 -0.79 -10.81 -12.80
C THR A 97 0.64 -10.93 -12.26
N ASP A 98 1.05 -12.11 -11.79
CA ASP A 98 2.34 -12.32 -11.07
C ASP A 98 2.57 -11.23 -10.00
N MET A 99 1.52 -10.98 -9.21
CA MET A 99 1.50 -9.87 -8.29
C MET A 99 2.36 -10.14 -7.06
N LEU A 100 3.18 -9.13 -6.69
CA LEU A 100 3.72 -8.99 -5.34
C LEU A 100 2.79 -8.08 -4.54
N PHE A 101 2.54 -8.43 -3.29
CA PHE A 101 1.60 -7.74 -2.43
C PHE A 101 2.19 -7.44 -1.06
N ILE A 102 1.93 -6.25 -0.55
CA ILE A 102 2.15 -5.89 0.85
C ILE A 102 0.83 -5.41 1.44
N ALA A 103 0.51 -5.81 2.68
CA ALA A 103 -0.77 -5.48 3.28
C ALA A 103 -0.92 -3.99 3.58
N GLY A 104 -2.14 -3.47 3.40
CA GLY A 104 -2.59 -2.17 3.89
C GLY A 104 -3.42 -2.31 5.16
N ASN A 105 -3.93 -1.20 5.67
CA ASN A 105 -4.70 -1.21 6.92
C ASN A 105 -6.09 -1.87 6.77
N HIS A 106 -6.61 -2.00 5.56
CA HIS A 106 -7.88 -2.66 5.30
C HIS A 106 -7.80 -4.20 5.25
N GLU A 107 -6.62 -4.78 5.06
CA GLU A 107 -6.43 -6.23 5.07
C GLU A 107 -6.59 -6.89 6.44
N ILE A 108 -6.71 -6.10 7.50
CA ILE A 108 -6.93 -6.62 8.86
C ILE A 108 -8.36 -6.48 9.36
N HIS A 109 -9.23 -5.85 8.58
CA HIS A 109 -10.62 -5.58 8.97
C HIS A 109 -11.57 -6.72 8.57
N THR A 110 -12.38 -7.19 9.52
CA THR A 110 -13.45 -8.15 9.23
C THR A 110 -14.84 -7.58 9.40
N CYS A 111 -14.98 -6.37 9.91
CA CYS A 111 -16.24 -5.94 10.51
C CYS A 111 -16.96 -4.82 9.77
N PRO A 112 -18.29 -4.96 9.60
CA PRO A 112 -19.13 -3.85 9.19
C PRO A 112 -19.53 -2.91 10.34
N ASN A 113 -19.54 -3.35 11.58
CA ASN A 113 -20.17 -2.59 12.66
C ASN A 113 -19.23 -1.60 13.37
N ASN A 114 -17.92 -1.74 13.20
CA ASN A 114 -16.93 -0.90 13.87
C ASN A 114 -15.99 -0.22 12.85
N VAL A 115 -16.53 0.17 11.75
CA VAL A 115 -15.84 0.59 10.54
C VAL A 115 -14.86 1.72 10.72
N PHE A 116 -14.97 2.47 11.78
CA PHE A 116 -14.11 3.61 12.09
C PHE A 116 -13.86 3.77 13.59
N CYS A 117 -14.05 2.71 14.37
CA CYS A 117 -13.63 2.70 15.75
C CYS A 117 -12.15 2.30 15.80
N GLU A 118 -11.28 3.26 15.70
CA GLU A 118 -9.84 3.09 15.95
C GLU A 118 -9.53 2.37 17.26
N GLU A 119 -10.43 2.49 18.24
CA GLU A 119 -10.31 1.82 19.53
C GLU A 119 -10.36 0.29 19.48
N ASP A 120 -11.14 -0.31 18.57
CA ASP A 120 -11.25 -1.77 18.47
C ASP A 120 -10.12 -2.40 17.67
N PHE A 121 -9.53 -1.62 16.77
CA PHE A 121 -8.41 -2.01 15.94
C PHE A 121 -7.16 -2.34 16.73
N THR A 122 -6.84 -1.49 17.66
CA THR A 122 -5.61 -1.58 18.45
C THR A 122 -5.74 -2.57 19.62
N LYS A 123 -6.95 -2.94 20.00
CA LYS A 123 -7.22 -3.72 21.24
C LYS A 123 -7.24 -5.24 21.03
N ASP A 124 -7.55 -5.74 19.82
CA ASP A 124 -7.62 -7.18 19.57
C ASP A 124 -6.52 -7.66 18.61
N LEU A 125 -5.30 -7.72 19.15
CA LEU A 125 -4.13 -8.24 18.44
C LEU A 125 -4.32 -9.66 17.90
N ASN A 126 -5.15 -10.49 18.56
CA ASN A 126 -5.40 -11.87 18.13
C ASN A 126 -6.26 -11.92 16.87
N ASN A 127 -7.30 -11.09 16.77
CA ASN A 127 -8.12 -11.01 15.56
C ASN A 127 -7.33 -10.42 14.39
N LYS A 128 -6.52 -9.41 14.65
CA LYS A 128 -5.64 -8.79 13.68
C LYS A 128 -4.67 -9.81 13.06
N GLN A 129 -3.95 -10.55 13.90
CA GLN A 129 -3.02 -11.59 13.44
C GLN A 129 -3.76 -12.70 12.67
N LYS A 130 -4.89 -13.16 13.17
CA LYS A 130 -5.72 -14.16 12.48
C LYS A 130 -6.18 -13.70 11.10
N ASN A 131 -6.52 -12.42 10.96
CA ASN A 131 -6.93 -11.86 9.69
C ASN A 131 -5.77 -11.77 8.70
N LEU A 132 -4.60 -11.37 9.18
CA LEU A 132 -3.38 -11.36 8.38
C LEU A 132 -3.00 -12.76 7.92
N ASP A 133 -3.02 -13.74 8.82
CA ASP A 133 -2.69 -15.13 8.50
C ASP A 133 -3.66 -15.66 7.43
N ALA A 134 -4.96 -15.42 7.61
CA ALA A 134 -5.98 -15.79 6.62
C ALA A 134 -5.78 -15.09 5.27
N THR A 135 -5.41 -13.83 5.28
CA THR A 135 -5.14 -13.06 4.06
C THR A 135 -3.87 -13.55 3.39
N ASN A 136 -2.80 -13.81 4.16
CA ASN A 136 -1.51 -14.27 3.65
C ASN A 136 -1.59 -15.57 2.85
N GLU A 137 -2.53 -16.47 3.20
CA GLU A 137 -2.75 -17.74 2.48
C GLU A 137 -3.20 -17.55 1.01
N PHE A 138 -3.71 -16.36 0.67
CA PHE A 138 -4.22 -16.07 -0.68
C PHE A 138 -3.16 -15.48 -1.62
N PHE A 139 -1.99 -15.08 -1.11
CA PHE A 139 -0.94 -14.45 -1.91
C PHE A 139 0.27 -15.36 -2.10
N GLN A 140 1.07 -15.07 -3.13
CA GLN A 140 2.25 -15.86 -3.48
C GLN A 140 3.49 -15.51 -2.65
N ASN A 141 3.51 -14.31 -2.08
CA ASN A 141 4.58 -13.83 -1.20
C ASN A 141 4.04 -13.57 0.20
N ASP A 142 4.92 -13.50 1.17
CA ASP A 142 4.61 -13.01 2.51
C ASP A 142 4.17 -11.54 2.43
N ILE A 143 2.94 -11.25 2.88
CA ILE A 143 2.32 -9.92 2.84
C ILE A 143 2.85 -8.98 3.93
N ASP A 144 3.65 -9.49 4.86
CA ASP A 144 4.32 -8.71 5.90
C ASP A 144 5.70 -8.22 5.45
N PHE A 145 6.43 -9.05 4.69
CA PHE A 145 7.75 -8.72 4.17
C PHE A 145 8.12 -9.57 2.96
N PHE A 146 8.54 -8.94 1.89
CA PHE A 146 9.12 -9.65 0.76
C PHE A 146 10.41 -8.98 0.26
N CYS A 147 11.25 -9.76 -0.43
CA CYS A 147 12.38 -9.25 -1.18
C CYS A 147 12.53 -10.05 -2.47
N LYS A 148 12.49 -9.35 -3.62
CA LYS A 148 12.71 -9.93 -4.95
C LYS A 148 13.79 -9.14 -5.67
N GLU A 149 14.90 -9.77 -6.03
CA GLU A 149 15.93 -9.13 -6.84
C GLU A 149 15.58 -9.19 -8.32
N ILE A 150 15.65 -8.05 -9.00
CA ILE A 150 15.52 -7.96 -10.47
C ILE A 150 16.66 -7.08 -11.00
N ASN A 151 17.48 -7.66 -11.87
CA ASN A 151 18.57 -6.96 -12.56
C ASN A 151 19.53 -6.18 -11.63
N GLY A 152 19.77 -6.72 -10.43
CA GLY A 152 20.67 -6.13 -9.42
C GLY A 152 20.00 -5.09 -8.54
N VAL A 153 18.69 -4.92 -8.62
CA VAL A 153 17.88 -4.05 -7.76
C VAL A 153 17.01 -4.91 -6.85
N ASN A 154 17.01 -4.63 -5.56
CA ASN A 154 16.13 -5.27 -4.59
C ASN A 154 14.77 -4.53 -4.55
N LEU A 155 13.71 -5.24 -4.89
CA LEU A 155 12.34 -4.82 -4.65
C LEU A 155 11.93 -5.35 -3.29
N VAL A 156 11.79 -4.48 -2.31
CA VAL A 156 11.51 -4.88 -0.91
C VAL A 156 10.16 -4.34 -0.49
N GLY A 157 9.26 -5.21 -0.07
CA GLY A 157 8.01 -4.83 0.60
C GLY A 157 8.18 -4.93 2.11
N ILE A 158 7.75 -3.89 2.82
CA ILE A 158 7.73 -3.86 4.29
C ILE A 158 6.36 -3.40 4.77
N ASN A 159 5.79 -4.20 5.66
CA ASN A 159 4.48 -3.90 6.21
C ASN A 159 4.52 -2.74 7.22
N ASN A 160 3.58 -1.82 7.07
CA ASN A 160 3.29 -0.75 8.02
C ASN A 160 1.79 -0.47 8.15
N TYR A 161 0.95 -1.49 7.91
CA TYR A 161 -0.52 -1.39 7.86
C TYR A 161 -1.15 -0.86 9.16
N ASP A 162 -0.50 -1.04 10.29
CA ASP A 162 -0.96 -0.55 11.60
C ASP A 162 -0.19 0.69 12.06
N TYR A 163 0.33 1.43 11.09
CA TYR A 163 1.11 2.64 11.32
C TYR A 163 2.45 2.40 12.02
N GLN A 164 2.88 1.13 12.08
CA GLN A 164 4.10 0.71 12.74
C GLN A 164 4.93 -0.22 11.85
N ILE A 165 6.25 -0.14 11.98
CA ILE A 165 7.20 -1.07 11.39
C ILE A 165 7.76 -1.93 12.50
N SER A 166 7.66 -3.25 12.38
CA SER A 166 8.16 -4.16 13.39
C SER A 166 9.70 -4.19 13.47
N ALA A 167 10.24 -4.47 14.66
CA ALA A 167 11.68 -4.62 14.86
C ALA A 167 12.27 -5.72 13.96
N GLU A 168 11.50 -6.78 13.71
CA GLU A 168 11.92 -7.88 12.84
C GLU A 168 12.04 -7.41 11.38
N ASN A 169 11.06 -6.68 10.88
CA ASN A 169 11.06 -6.15 9.51
C ASN A 169 12.16 -5.10 9.32
N LEU A 170 12.38 -4.23 10.29
CA LEU A 170 13.52 -3.29 10.28
C LEU A 170 14.86 -4.04 10.22
N LYS A 171 15.02 -5.12 10.99
CA LYS A 171 16.22 -5.95 10.97
C LYS A 171 16.42 -6.63 9.61
N LYS A 172 15.35 -7.15 9.00
CA LYS A 172 15.39 -7.74 7.65
C LYS A 172 15.81 -6.69 6.61
N LEU A 173 15.22 -5.48 6.66
CA LEU A 173 15.56 -4.38 5.75
C LEU A 173 17.02 -3.96 5.89
N LYS A 174 17.53 -3.76 7.12
CA LYS A 174 18.94 -3.44 7.38
C LYS A 174 19.89 -4.52 6.84
N LYS A 175 19.52 -5.80 6.97
CA LYS A 175 20.30 -6.91 6.42
C LYS A 175 20.38 -6.86 4.88
N ILE A 176 19.29 -6.52 4.21
CA ILE A 176 19.27 -6.38 2.75
C ILE A 176 20.12 -5.17 2.33
N ALA A 177 19.99 -4.03 3.00
CA ALA A 177 20.78 -2.83 2.72
C ALA A 177 22.30 -3.09 2.82
N ASN A 178 22.73 -3.91 3.76
CA ASN A 178 24.13 -4.31 3.90
C ASN A 178 24.71 -5.06 2.68
N SER A 179 23.89 -5.51 1.73
CA SER A 179 24.38 -6.08 0.46
C SER A 179 24.96 -5.05 -0.47
N GLY A 180 24.69 -3.75 -0.26
CA GLY A 180 25.11 -2.64 -1.10
C GLY A 180 24.34 -2.51 -2.43
N ALA A 181 23.36 -3.40 -2.69
CA ALA A 181 22.53 -3.30 -3.88
C ALA A 181 21.41 -2.25 -3.69
N PRO A 182 21.03 -1.48 -4.73
CA PRO A 182 19.96 -0.51 -4.62
C PRO A 182 18.62 -1.16 -4.27
N ILE A 183 17.85 -0.45 -3.44
CA ILE A 183 16.54 -0.88 -2.95
C ILE A 183 15.47 0.09 -3.43
N ILE A 184 14.38 -0.45 -3.99
CA ILE A 184 13.09 0.23 -4.13
C ILE A 184 12.20 -0.35 -3.05
N LEU A 185 11.74 0.49 -2.11
CA LEU A 185 10.98 0.07 -0.95
C LEU A 185 9.48 0.28 -1.17
N PHE A 186 8.69 -0.75 -0.97
CA PHE A 186 7.23 -0.73 -1.06
C PHE A 186 6.62 -0.76 0.33
N MET A 187 5.74 0.18 0.60
CA MET A 187 4.99 0.30 1.85
C MET A 187 3.57 0.75 1.54
N HIS A 188 2.62 0.48 2.43
CA HIS A 188 1.28 1.01 2.24
C HIS A 188 1.24 2.50 2.60
N ILE A 189 1.61 2.86 3.81
CA ILE A 189 1.56 4.23 4.34
C ILE A 189 2.87 4.96 4.00
N PRO A 190 2.84 6.10 3.30
CA PRO A 190 4.03 6.86 2.99
C PRO A 190 4.65 7.50 4.25
N LEU A 191 5.96 7.77 4.21
CA LEU A 191 6.62 8.50 5.28
C LEU A 191 6.18 9.97 5.29
N TYR A 192 6.10 10.57 6.49
CA TYR A 192 5.83 11.99 6.62
C TYR A 192 6.85 12.83 5.83
N GLU A 193 6.33 13.77 5.07
CA GLU A 193 7.06 14.75 4.30
C GLU A 193 6.23 16.05 4.24
N GLU A 194 6.84 17.23 4.43
CA GLU A 194 6.11 18.49 4.47
C GLU A 194 5.35 18.77 3.17
N ALA A 195 5.99 18.51 2.01
CA ALA A 195 5.34 18.69 0.72
C ALA A 195 4.14 17.74 0.51
N LEU A 196 4.21 16.53 1.06
CA LEU A 196 3.11 15.58 1.07
C LEU A 196 1.96 16.08 1.94
N TYR A 197 2.28 16.57 3.13
CA TYR A 197 1.31 17.16 4.04
C TYR A 197 0.62 18.41 3.46
N GLU A 198 1.38 19.31 2.83
CA GLU A 198 0.81 20.47 2.12
C GLU A 198 -0.14 20.04 0.99
N LYS A 199 0.23 18.97 0.27
CA LYS A 199 -0.64 18.39 -0.77
C LYS A 199 -1.94 17.85 -0.19
N MET A 200 -1.89 17.17 0.96
CA MET A 200 -3.06 16.69 1.68
C MET A 200 -3.95 17.84 2.14
N GLY A 201 -3.37 18.90 2.71
CA GLY A 201 -4.09 20.10 3.13
C GLY A 201 -4.86 20.75 1.98
N GLY A 202 -4.25 20.81 0.79
CA GLY A 202 -4.90 21.29 -0.42
C GLY A 202 -6.10 20.42 -0.87
N ALA A 203 -6.09 19.13 -0.58
CA ALA A 203 -7.19 18.21 -0.86
C ALA A 203 -8.32 18.28 0.20
N LEU A 204 -8.01 18.77 1.39
CA LEU A 204 -8.91 18.84 2.54
C LEU A 204 -9.38 20.26 2.87
N LEU A 205 -9.34 21.18 1.91
CA LEU A 205 -9.65 22.61 2.07
C LEU A 205 -11.02 22.97 2.68
N SER A 206 -11.88 22.00 2.94
CA SER A 206 -13.16 22.19 3.65
C SER A 206 -13.07 21.99 5.16
N ILE A 207 -11.88 21.67 5.70
CA ILE A 207 -11.70 21.35 7.13
C ILE A 207 -11.19 22.59 7.86
N PRO A 208 -11.77 22.96 9.03
CA PRO A 208 -11.31 24.09 9.83
C PRO A 208 -9.83 23.95 10.27
N ASP A 209 -9.11 25.07 10.35
CA ASP A 209 -7.67 25.11 10.71
C ASP A 209 -7.34 24.36 12.01
N SER A 210 -8.24 24.39 13.01
CA SER A 210 -8.06 23.65 14.26
C SER A 210 -8.05 22.13 14.09
N ILE A 211 -8.75 21.62 13.07
CA ILE A 211 -8.75 20.19 12.71
C ILE A 211 -7.50 19.87 11.88
N MET A 212 -7.06 20.80 11.06
CA MET A 212 -5.83 20.67 10.27
C MET A 212 -4.59 20.54 11.14
N GLU A 213 -4.51 21.29 12.24
CA GLU A 213 -3.41 21.21 13.19
C GLU A 213 -3.36 19.87 13.91
N ASN A 214 -4.53 19.35 14.31
CA ASN A 214 -4.67 18.01 14.87
C ASN A 214 -4.35 16.91 13.85
N GLN A 215 -4.71 17.08 12.58
CA GLN A 215 -4.37 16.15 11.52
C GLN A 215 -2.87 16.10 11.21
N ARG A 216 -2.15 17.22 11.32
CA ARG A 216 -0.69 17.22 11.17
C ARG A 216 -0.04 16.31 12.19
N GLU A 217 -0.43 16.41 13.46
CA GLU A 217 0.09 15.55 14.52
C GLU A 217 -0.36 14.10 14.34
N PHE A 218 -1.58 13.87 13.91
CA PHE A 218 -2.11 12.54 13.59
C PHE A 218 -1.28 11.85 12.47
N ILE A 219 -1.01 12.56 11.36
CA ILE A 219 -0.20 12.00 10.27
C ILE A 219 1.23 11.73 10.71
N LYS A 220 1.82 12.60 11.53
CA LYS A 220 3.14 12.34 12.12
C LYS A 220 3.12 11.14 13.05
N PHE A 221 2.05 10.99 13.83
CA PHE A 221 1.85 9.87 14.73
C PHE A 221 1.68 8.56 13.96
N GLU A 222 0.85 8.53 12.93
CA GLU A 222 0.63 7.35 12.10
C GLU A 222 1.94 6.84 11.47
N GLN A 223 2.81 7.74 11.05
CA GLN A 223 4.06 7.37 10.38
C GLN A 223 5.25 7.19 11.34
N GLN A 224 5.10 7.51 12.62
CA GLN A 224 6.16 7.48 13.64
C GLN A 224 5.58 7.13 15.02
N ALA A 225 4.69 6.14 15.07
CA ALA A 225 3.90 5.84 16.27
C ALA A 225 4.74 5.37 17.47
N ASP A 226 5.79 4.60 17.23
CA ASP A 226 6.69 4.11 18.26
C ASP A 226 8.17 4.37 17.94
N GLU A 227 9.04 4.08 18.89
CA GLU A 227 10.48 4.33 18.73
C GLU A 227 11.12 3.47 17.63
N ILE A 228 10.62 2.27 17.41
CA ILE A 228 11.11 1.37 16.35
C ILE A 228 10.70 1.91 14.98
N THR A 229 9.46 2.37 14.85
CA THR A 229 8.98 2.99 13.61
C THR A 229 9.70 4.30 13.30
N LYS A 230 10.01 5.11 14.32
CA LYS A 230 10.85 6.30 14.17
C LYS A 230 12.26 5.95 13.70
N GLU A 231 12.88 4.94 14.31
CA GLU A 231 14.18 4.42 13.88
C GLU A 231 14.14 3.90 12.44
N ALA A 232 13.08 3.18 12.08
CA ALA A 232 12.89 2.69 10.72
C ALA A 232 12.74 3.84 9.71
N ALA A 233 11.93 4.84 10.01
CA ALA A 233 11.74 6.01 9.16
C ALA A 233 13.04 6.81 8.98
N GLU A 234 13.82 6.95 10.04
CA GLU A 234 15.14 7.59 9.98
C GLU A 234 16.13 6.76 9.16
N PHE A 235 16.15 5.44 9.36
CA PHE A 235 16.97 4.54 8.57
C PHE A 235 16.61 4.61 7.09
N ILE A 236 15.32 4.56 6.74
CA ILE A 236 14.86 4.64 5.35
C ILE A 236 15.30 5.94 4.68
N ARG A 237 15.23 7.08 5.39
CA ARG A 237 15.64 8.40 4.85
C ARG A 237 17.14 8.55 4.65
N ASN A 238 17.95 7.87 5.47
CA ASN A 238 19.40 8.08 5.50
C ASN A 238 20.21 6.94 4.87
N CYS A 239 19.57 5.80 4.57
CA CYS A 239 20.25 4.65 3.97
C CYS A 239 20.49 4.89 2.46
N PRO A 240 21.73 4.97 2.00
CA PRO A 240 22.05 5.28 0.61
C PRO A 240 21.63 4.20 -0.39
N GLU A 241 21.43 2.97 0.08
CA GLU A 241 20.92 1.86 -0.75
C GLU A 241 19.43 2.02 -1.05
N ILE A 242 18.63 2.63 -0.15
CA ILE A 242 17.21 2.88 -0.38
C ILE A 242 17.05 4.10 -1.28
N LYS A 243 16.64 3.88 -2.53
CA LYS A 243 16.58 4.92 -3.55
C LYS A 243 15.26 5.69 -3.55
N CYS A 244 14.18 5.00 -3.23
CA CYS A 244 12.86 5.60 -3.13
C CYS A 244 11.90 4.68 -2.38
N THR A 245 10.74 5.23 -2.01
CA THR A 245 9.58 4.47 -1.57
C THR A 245 8.45 4.55 -2.59
N VAL A 246 7.63 3.50 -2.67
CA VAL A 246 6.44 3.43 -3.51
C VAL A 246 5.27 3.04 -2.59
N CYS A 247 4.25 3.90 -2.51
CA CYS A 247 3.22 3.85 -1.47
C CYS A 247 1.81 4.11 -2.01
N GLY A 248 0.80 3.88 -1.15
CA GLY A 248 -0.62 4.14 -1.36
C GLY A 248 -1.24 4.98 -0.26
N HIS A 249 -2.36 4.48 0.30
CA HIS A 249 -3.06 4.96 1.50
C HIS A 249 -3.78 6.31 1.37
N LEU A 250 -3.19 7.28 0.70
CA LEU A 250 -3.68 8.66 0.69
C LEU A 250 -4.70 8.95 -0.42
N HIS A 251 -5.02 7.98 -1.26
CA HIS A 251 -6.00 8.04 -2.32
C HIS A 251 -5.75 9.14 -3.38
N PHE A 252 -4.57 9.76 -3.41
CA PHE A 252 -4.16 10.73 -4.44
C PHE A 252 -2.73 10.48 -4.92
N ASN A 253 -2.41 11.02 -6.09
CA ASN A 253 -1.07 10.88 -6.66
C ASN A 253 -0.12 11.95 -6.14
N PHE A 254 1.07 11.53 -5.73
CA PHE A 254 2.14 12.42 -5.30
C PHE A 254 3.50 11.85 -5.71
N GLU A 255 4.42 12.75 -5.98
CA GLU A 255 5.85 12.47 -6.10
C GLU A 255 6.62 13.52 -5.31
N SER A 256 7.52 13.08 -4.44
CA SER A 256 8.36 13.99 -3.67
C SER A 256 9.14 14.94 -4.57
N PRO A 257 9.35 16.18 -4.17
CA PRO A 257 10.26 17.10 -4.85
C PRO A 257 11.70 16.55 -4.85
N ASP A 258 12.54 17.05 -5.76
CA ASP A 258 13.90 16.53 -5.95
C ASP A 258 14.83 16.74 -4.75
N ASN A 259 14.51 17.69 -3.87
CA ASN A 259 15.25 18.00 -2.65
C ASN A 259 14.73 17.26 -1.41
N ALA A 260 13.77 16.35 -1.55
CA ALA A 260 13.29 15.53 -0.45
C ALA A 260 14.39 14.61 0.09
N PRO A 261 14.40 14.29 1.40
CA PRO A 261 15.37 13.36 1.98
C PRO A 261 15.33 11.97 1.32
N ILE A 262 14.14 11.54 0.91
CA ILE A 262 13.93 10.35 0.10
C ILE A 262 12.81 10.60 -0.90
N LYS A 263 12.97 10.12 -2.12
CA LYS A 263 11.91 10.21 -3.15
C LYS A 263 10.80 9.24 -2.82
N GLN A 264 9.56 9.72 -2.73
CA GLN A 264 8.36 8.92 -2.53
C GLN A 264 7.46 9.02 -3.76
N TYR A 265 6.93 7.90 -4.21
CA TYR A 265 5.93 7.78 -5.27
C TYR A 265 4.64 7.26 -4.65
N VAL A 266 3.69 8.14 -4.40
CA VAL A 266 2.35 7.76 -3.93
C VAL A 266 1.42 7.62 -5.12
N THR A 267 0.73 6.50 -5.22
CA THR A 267 -0.30 6.27 -6.25
C THR A 267 -1.68 6.37 -5.60
N GLY A 268 -2.59 7.05 -6.26
CA GLY A 268 -3.95 7.24 -5.76
C GLY A 268 -4.96 6.28 -6.38
N LEU A 269 -6.22 6.42 -5.95
CA LEU A 269 -7.37 5.70 -6.50
C LEU A 269 -7.48 5.87 -8.02
N ASN A 270 -8.03 4.87 -8.69
CA ASN A 270 -8.28 4.88 -10.13
C ASN A 270 -7.02 5.12 -10.98
N CYS A 271 -5.85 4.79 -10.45
CA CYS A 271 -4.57 4.98 -11.11
C CYS A 271 -3.78 3.68 -11.23
N LEU A 272 -3.08 3.55 -12.35
CA LEU A 272 -2.07 2.52 -12.56
C LEU A 272 -0.75 3.23 -12.87
N ARG A 273 0.25 3.07 -12.04
CA ARG A 273 1.56 3.68 -12.27
C ARG A 273 2.48 2.68 -12.96
N GLU A 274 2.89 2.97 -14.17
CA GLU A 274 3.92 2.24 -14.91
C GLU A 274 5.28 2.79 -14.52
N ILE A 275 6.09 1.98 -13.83
CA ILE A 275 7.40 2.38 -13.31
C ILE A 275 8.49 1.66 -14.09
N THR A 276 9.30 2.43 -14.81
CA THR A 276 10.51 1.93 -15.45
C THR A 276 11.71 2.17 -14.54
N VAL A 277 12.50 1.11 -14.31
CA VAL A 277 13.71 1.14 -13.48
C VAL A 277 14.93 1.05 -14.39
N GLU A 278 15.87 2.02 -14.24
CA GLU A 278 17.10 2.14 -15.03
C GLU A 278 18.36 2.14 -14.17
#